data_79d4733f71957ffbdf4bc93617143cda
#
_entry.id   79d4733f71957ffbdf4bc93617143cda
#
_cell.length_a   1.000
_cell.length_b   1.000
_cell.length_c   1.000
_cell.angle_alpha   90.00
_cell.angle_beta   90.00
_cell.angle_gamma   90.00
#
_symmetry.space_group_name_H-M   'P 1'
#
loop_
_entity.id
_entity.type
_entity.pdbx_description
1 polymer ?
#
loop_
_entity_poly.entity_id
_entity_poly.type
_entity_poly.pdbx_seq_one_letter_code
_entity_poly.pdbx_strand_id
1 'polypeptide(L)'
;AGVLRVKKENYSYTVMKNRSAFLYFNVNGLEAFLKIGESYCEIRNFVPDEMDVQEGKTVLSHTARGWYYLPWKEKQNTSDWWQMDHKKRDLMITSDLHTQVVITELADGLEISVDTDGLERLPLRMELCVPSQTTLENDHFCMETVAGKSMVLSDDYVTMTKGLTSIEFGPGACEHHFKGHYSGEEVNADGYTIYCNTYTPTKRVYTLKVKQ
;
A
#
# COMPACT_ATOMS: atom_id res chain seq x y z
N ALA A 1 8.98 9.34 18.18
CA ALA A 1 9.63 9.40 16.86
C ALA A 1 8.74 8.63 15.86
N GLY A 2 8.59 9.13 14.64
CA GLY A 2 7.73 8.49 13.61
C GLY A 2 8.48 7.50 12.71
N VAL A 3 9.65 7.04 13.10
CA VAL A 3 10.50 6.12 12.32
C VAL A 3 11.07 5.06 13.24
N LEU A 4 10.91 3.80 12.86
CA LEU A 4 11.59 2.64 13.43
C LEU A 4 12.51 2.05 12.38
N ARG A 5 13.78 1.83 12.72
CA ARG A 5 14.72 1.11 11.87
C ARG A 5 15.32 -0.07 12.61
N VAL A 6 15.24 -1.24 12.01
CA VAL A 6 15.72 -2.51 12.58
C VAL A 6 16.67 -3.16 11.59
N LYS A 7 17.77 -3.69 12.11
CA LYS A 7 18.75 -4.50 11.37
C LYS A 7 18.83 -5.88 11.99
N LYS A 8 18.55 -6.90 11.20
CA LYS A 8 18.75 -8.32 11.51
C LYS A 8 20.00 -8.84 10.78
N GLU A 9 20.32 -10.10 10.98
CA GLU A 9 21.47 -10.73 10.33
C GLU A 9 21.34 -10.72 8.80
N ASN A 10 20.17 -11.11 8.27
CA ASN A 10 19.96 -11.33 6.83
C ASN A 10 19.12 -10.25 6.16
N TYR A 11 18.50 -9.35 6.91
CA TYR A 11 17.68 -8.27 6.36
C TYR A 11 17.63 -7.05 7.28
N SER A 12 17.17 -5.95 6.75
CA SER A 12 16.82 -4.78 7.54
C SER A 12 15.49 -4.21 7.07
N TYR A 13 14.79 -3.50 7.95
CA TYR A 13 13.55 -2.84 7.57
C TYR A 13 13.39 -1.51 8.29
N THR A 14 12.59 -0.63 7.67
CA THR A 14 12.25 0.67 8.23
C THR A 14 10.74 0.85 8.17
N VAL A 15 10.12 1.17 9.29
CA VAL A 15 8.69 1.51 9.40
C VAL A 15 8.56 3.01 9.62
N MET A 16 7.66 3.65 8.90
CA MET A 16 7.44 5.09 8.99
C MET A 16 5.99 5.46 9.21
N LYS A 17 5.79 6.30 10.22
CA LYS A 17 4.55 7.05 10.46
C LYS A 17 4.49 8.28 9.55
N ASN A 18 3.29 8.70 9.16
CA ASN A 18 3.03 9.88 8.32
C ASN A 18 3.66 9.80 6.91
N ARG A 19 3.77 8.60 6.36
CA ARG A 19 4.24 8.33 4.99
C ARG A 19 3.38 7.28 4.32
N SER A 20 3.09 7.46 3.03
CA SER A 20 2.38 6.47 2.21
C SER A 20 3.23 5.21 2.02
N ALA A 21 4.52 5.36 1.73
CA ALA A 21 5.49 4.28 1.79
C ALA A 21 5.85 4.01 3.26
N PHE A 22 5.05 3.19 3.92
CA PHE A 22 5.13 2.99 5.38
C PHE A 22 6.13 1.92 5.82
N LEU A 23 6.53 1.02 4.91
CA LEU A 23 7.47 -0.06 5.20
C LEU A 23 8.48 -0.19 4.07
N TYR A 24 9.76 -0.14 4.40
CA TYR A 24 10.89 -0.49 3.52
C TYR A 24 11.53 -1.77 4.02
N PHE A 25 11.80 -2.70 3.12
CA PHE A 25 12.47 -3.97 3.40
C PHE A 25 13.69 -4.11 2.51
N ASN A 26 14.85 -4.35 3.09
CA ASN A 26 16.12 -4.39 2.38
C ASN A 26 16.90 -5.67 2.69
N VAL A 27 17.39 -6.31 1.63
CA VAL A 27 18.25 -7.48 1.68
C VAL A 27 19.45 -7.21 0.77
N ASN A 28 20.64 -7.02 1.33
CA ASN A 28 21.89 -6.81 0.58
C ASN A 28 21.79 -5.75 -0.53
N GLY A 29 21.06 -4.67 -0.29
CA GLY A 29 20.86 -3.58 -1.25
C GLY A 29 19.69 -3.75 -2.22
N LEU A 30 19.04 -4.91 -2.28
CA LEU A 30 17.73 -5.04 -2.91
C LEU A 30 16.68 -4.51 -1.93
N GLU A 31 16.06 -3.39 -2.27
CA GLU A 31 15.06 -2.73 -1.44
C GLU A 31 13.69 -2.79 -2.11
N ALA A 32 12.70 -3.23 -1.37
CA ALA A 32 11.29 -3.15 -1.71
C ALA A 32 10.55 -2.32 -0.67
N PHE A 33 9.48 -1.63 -1.06
CA PHE A 33 8.66 -0.90 -0.09
C PHE A 33 7.17 -1.11 -0.35
N LEU A 34 6.37 -0.98 0.71
CA LEU A 34 4.93 -1.20 0.70
C LEU A 34 4.17 0.11 0.83
N LYS A 35 3.09 0.19 0.06
CA LYS A 35 2.03 1.20 0.12
C LYS A 35 0.68 0.50 0.10
N ILE A 36 -0.36 1.19 0.54
CA ILE A 36 -1.75 0.75 0.35
C ILE A 36 -2.53 1.90 -0.29
N GLY A 37 -3.11 1.64 -1.46
CA GLY A 37 -4.04 2.55 -2.11
C GLY A 37 -5.46 2.31 -1.60
N GLU A 38 -6.07 3.33 -1.04
CA GLU A 38 -7.41 3.27 -0.45
C GLU A 38 -8.44 4.11 -1.20
N SER A 39 -8.04 5.28 -1.67
CA SER A 39 -8.89 6.22 -2.43
C SER A 39 -10.30 6.39 -1.88
N TYR A 40 -10.39 6.84 -0.64
CA TYR A 40 -11.64 7.05 0.06
C TYR A 40 -11.78 8.48 0.55
N CYS A 41 -12.79 9.18 0.09
CA CYS A 41 -13.07 10.58 0.41
C CYS A 41 -11.84 11.48 0.14
N GLU A 42 -11.16 11.97 1.17
CA GLU A 42 -9.98 12.84 1.05
C GLU A 42 -8.66 12.08 0.94
N ILE A 43 -8.63 10.80 1.33
CA ILE A 43 -7.40 10.04 1.30
C ILE A 43 -7.19 9.35 -0.06
N ARG A 44 -5.93 9.16 -0.40
CA ARG A 44 -5.48 8.44 -1.59
C ARG A 44 -4.78 7.15 -1.21
N ASN A 45 -3.93 7.24 -0.22
CA ASN A 45 -3.15 6.14 0.32
C ASN A 45 -3.38 6.04 1.82
N PHE A 46 -3.19 4.85 2.37
CA PHE A 46 -2.97 4.67 3.79
C PHE A 46 -1.72 5.44 4.22
N VAL A 47 -1.90 6.40 5.10
CA VAL A 47 -0.82 7.17 5.72
C VAL A 47 -1.01 7.03 7.22
N PRO A 48 -0.28 6.12 7.88
CA PRO A 48 -0.49 5.88 9.31
C PRO A 48 -0.18 7.11 10.14
N ASP A 49 -1.12 7.54 10.94
CA ASP A 49 -0.98 8.64 11.91
C ASP A 49 -0.77 8.12 13.34
N GLU A 50 -0.95 6.84 13.55
CA GLU A 50 -0.61 6.15 14.78
C GLU A 50 0.43 5.05 14.53
N MET A 51 1.33 4.86 15.49
CA MET A 51 2.37 3.85 15.45
C MET A 51 2.68 3.38 16.88
N ASP A 52 2.44 2.11 17.15
CA ASP A 52 2.79 1.43 18.40
C ASP A 52 3.87 0.39 18.13
N VAL A 53 4.99 0.51 18.85
CA VAL A 53 6.17 -0.35 18.70
C VAL A 53 6.27 -1.24 19.92
N GLN A 54 6.21 -2.54 19.68
CA GLN A 54 6.38 -3.61 20.67
C GLN A 54 7.58 -4.48 20.29
N GLU A 55 8.01 -5.37 21.17
CA GLU A 55 9.08 -6.30 20.86
C GLU A 55 8.69 -7.24 19.71
N GLY A 56 9.45 -7.18 18.61
CA GLY A 56 9.19 -7.99 17.40
C GLY A 56 7.92 -7.65 16.63
N LYS A 57 7.21 -6.55 16.98
CA LYS A 57 5.92 -6.20 16.40
C LYS A 57 5.72 -4.70 16.34
N THR A 58 5.20 -4.20 15.23
CA THR A 58 4.81 -2.80 15.06
C THR A 58 3.39 -2.72 14.53
N VAL A 59 2.55 -1.92 15.16
CA VAL A 59 1.17 -1.66 14.74
C VAL A 59 1.07 -0.25 14.19
N LEU A 60 0.56 -0.14 12.98
CA LEU A 60 0.25 1.12 12.31
C LEU A 60 -1.26 1.22 12.12
N SER A 61 -1.84 2.39 12.32
CA SER A 61 -3.26 2.60 12.03
C SER A 61 -3.56 4.00 11.50
N HIS A 62 -4.67 4.10 10.82
CA HIS A 62 -5.30 5.33 10.38
C HIS A 62 -6.81 5.15 10.25
N THR A 63 -7.56 6.21 10.56
CA THR A 63 -9.01 6.25 10.33
C THR A 63 -9.34 7.39 9.39
N ALA A 64 -9.75 7.04 8.17
CA ALA A 64 -10.22 8.00 7.18
C ALA A 64 -11.68 8.36 7.46
N ARG A 65 -11.95 9.65 7.63
CA ARG A 65 -13.29 10.14 7.86
C ARG A 65 -14.13 10.03 6.59
N GLY A 66 -15.30 9.41 6.68
CA GLY A 66 -16.22 9.24 5.56
C GLY A 66 -17.12 10.45 5.37
N TRP A 67 -17.01 11.10 4.21
CA TRP A 67 -17.89 12.19 3.82
C TRP A 67 -17.81 12.46 2.32
N TYR A 68 -18.89 13.06 1.79
CA TYR A 68 -18.95 13.53 0.40
C TYR A 68 -19.61 14.89 0.34
N TYR A 69 -19.20 15.71 -0.62
CA TYR A 69 -19.92 16.94 -0.93
C TYR A 69 -21.27 16.62 -1.57
N LEU A 70 -22.34 17.20 -1.02
CA LEU A 70 -23.64 17.21 -1.70
C LEU A 70 -23.61 18.17 -2.89
N PRO A 71 -24.55 18.04 -3.84
CA PRO A 71 -24.71 18.98 -4.94
C PRO A 71 -24.86 20.44 -4.45
N TRP A 72 -24.48 21.38 -5.29
CA TRP A 72 -24.70 22.80 -5.02
C TRP A 72 -26.18 23.10 -4.91
N LYS A 73 -26.59 23.88 -3.90
CA LYS A 73 -27.97 24.37 -3.75
C LYS A 73 -28.32 25.44 -4.77
N GLU A 74 -27.31 26.19 -5.19
CA GLU A 74 -27.45 27.28 -6.14
C GLU A 74 -26.52 27.07 -7.34
N LYS A 75 -26.94 27.61 -8.49
CA LYS A 75 -26.10 27.59 -9.70
C LYS A 75 -24.83 28.38 -9.47
N GLN A 76 -23.68 27.77 -9.76
CA GLN A 76 -22.39 28.44 -9.69
C GLN A 76 -22.17 29.32 -10.93
N ASN A 77 -21.45 30.43 -10.75
CA ASN A 77 -21.14 31.40 -11.85
C ASN A 77 -20.00 30.90 -12.75
N THR A 78 -19.37 29.78 -12.44
CA THR A 78 -18.27 29.20 -13.20
C THR A 78 -18.41 27.68 -13.26
N SER A 79 -17.88 27.07 -14.31
CA SER A 79 -17.70 25.62 -14.43
C SER A 79 -16.30 25.15 -13.98
N ASP A 80 -15.42 26.09 -13.66
CA ASP A 80 -14.09 25.77 -13.15
C ASP A 80 -14.18 25.33 -11.69
N TRP A 81 -13.91 24.05 -11.46
CA TRP A 81 -13.93 23.42 -10.13
C TRP A 81 -13.10 24.17 -9.08
N TRP A 82 -11.93 24.69 -9.47
CA TRP A 82 -11.01 25.35 -8.56
C TRP A 82 -11.44 26.75 -8.13
N GLN A 83 -12.35 27.36 -8.89
CA GLN A 83 -12.92 28.68 -8.61
C GLN A 83 -14.24 28.61 -7.84
N MET A 84 -14.79 27.41 -7.64
CA MET A 84 -16.03 27.22 -6.90
C MET A 84 -15.78 27.30 -5.38
N ASP A 85 -16.74 27.90 -4.65
CA ASP A 85 -16.69 27.97 -3.19
C ASP A 85 -17.22 26.66 -2.55
N HIS A 86 -16.36 25.65 -2.48
CA HIS A 86 -16.72 24.33 -1.95
C HIS A 86 -17.13 24.37 -0.47
N LYS A 87 -16.72 25.40 0.29
CA LYS A 87 -17.09 25.55 1.71
C LYS A 87 -18.59 25.79 1.91
N LYS A 88 -19.29 26.23 0.86
CA LYS A 88 -20.75 26.44 0.88
C LYS A 88 -21.57 25.18 0.57
N ARG A 89 -20.91 24.05 0.29
CA ARG A 89 -21.59 22.78 0.05
C ARG A 89 -21.90 22.08 1.36
N ASP A 90 -23.06 21.47 1.43
CA ASP A 90 -23.36 20.55 2.52
C ASP A 90 -22.53 19.26 2.36
N LEU A 91 -22.29 18.58 3.45
CA LEU A 91 -21.62 17.30 3.48
C LEU A 91 -22.62 16.19 3.80
N MET A 92 -22.53 15.10 3.07
CA MET A 92 -23.09 13.82 3.47
C MET A 92 -22.04 13.06 4.27
N ILE A 93 -22.36 12.68 5.50
CA ILE A 93 -21.49 11.87 6.34
C ILE A 93 -21.78 10.39 6.03
N THR A 94 -20.74 9.62 5.86
CA THR A 94 -20.79 8.17 5.63
C THR A 94 -19.87 7.45 6.61
N SER A 95 -19.77 6.11 6.49
CA SER A 95 -18.91 5.33 7.38
C SER A 95 -17.45 5.75 7.30
N ASP A 96 -16.78 5.81 8.42
CA ASP A 96 -15.33 5.94 8.45
C ASP A 96 -14.68 4.65 7.93
N LEU A 97 -13.51 4.76 7.33
CA LEU A 97 -12.65 3.64 6.95
C LEU A 97 -11.50 3.56 7.94
N HIS A 98 -11.47 2.50 8.72
CA HIS A 98 -10.35 2.22 9.61
C HIS A 98 -9.43 1.18 8.98
N THR A 99 -8.13 1.46 8.95
CA THR A 99 -7.10 0.57 8.44
C THR A 99 -6.04 0.35 9.49
N GLN A 100 -5.76 -0.91 9.79
CA GLN A 100 -4.68 -1.33 10.68
C GLN A 100 -3.72 -2.23 9.93
N VAL A 101 -2.43 -1.97 10.10
CA VAL A 101 -1.34 -2.80 9.59
C VAL A 101 -0.49 -3.27 10.76
N VAL A 102 -0.34 -4.59 10.89
CA VAL A 102 0.52 -5.20 11.90
C VAL A 102 1.73 -5.82 11.20
N ILE A 103 2.92 -5.37 11.54
CA ILE A 103 4.19 -5.87 11.03
C ILE A 103 4.82 -6.70 12.12
N THR A 104 5.01 -7.99 11.87
CA THR A 104 5.62 -8.95 12.82
C THR A 104 6.94 -9.46 12.26
N GLU A 105 7.98 -9.43 13.08
CA GLU A 105 9.29 -9.97 12.73
C GLU A 105 9.27 -11.50 12.66
N LEU A 106 9.84 -12.03 11.59
CA LEU A 106 10.15 -13.46 11.42
C LEU A 106 11.66 -13.67 11.41
N ALA A 107 12.10 -14.90 11.53
CA ALA A 107 13.53 -15.23 11.46
C ALA A 107 14.16 -14.86 10.10
N ASP A 108 13.38 -14.98 9.03
CA ASP A 108 13.79 -14.80 7.64
C ASP A 108 13.09 -13.62 6.94
N GLY A 109 12.36 -12.78 7.66
CA GLY A 109 11.64 -11.66 7.06
C GLY A 109 10.56 -11.05 7.95
N LEU A 110 9.47 -10.63 7.31
CA LEU A 110 8.35 -9.96 7.94
C LEU A 110 7.01 -10.60 7.54
N GLU A 111 6.10 -10.66 8.48
CA GLU A 111 4.68 -10.88 8.24
C GLU A 111 3.93 -9.53 8.35
N ILE A 112 3.10 -9.24 7.38
CA ILE A 112 2.33 -8.00 7.30
C ILE A 112 0.83 -8.35 7.26
N SER A 113 0.14 -8.14 8.36
CA SER A 113 -1.32 -8.30 8.46
C SER A 113 -2.01 -6.96 8.19
N VAL A 114 -2.93 -6.95 7.24
CA VAL A 114 -3.76 -5.77 6.90
C VAL A 114 -5.20 -6.09 7.26
N ASP A 115 -5.79 -5.25 8.08
CA ASP A 115 -7.18 -5.34 8.51
C ASP A 115 -7.88 -4.00 8.23
N THR A 116 -8.98 -4.03 7.48
CA THR A 116 -9.78 -2.85 7.19
C THR A 116 -11.25 -3.11 7.52
N ASP A 117 -11.91 -2.09 8.03
CA ASP A 117 -13.35 -2.05 8.22
C ASP A 117 -13.97 -0.80 7.58
N GLY A 118 -15.27 -0.62 7.74
CA GLY A 118 -15.99 0.54 7.23
C GLY A 118 -16.85 0.22 6.01
N LEU A 119 -16.77 1.06 4.97
CA LEU A 119 -17.61 0.91 3.80
C LEU A 119 -17.27 -0.36 3.00
N GLU A 120 -18.31 -1.13 2.65
CA GLU A 120 -18.15 -2.35 1.85
C GLU A 120 -17.76 -2.05 0.40
N ARG A 121 -16.92 -2.92 -0.17
CA ARG A 121 -16.54 -2.93 -1.59
C ARG A 121 -15.77 -1.70 -2.08
N LEU A 122 -15.02 -1.04 -1.21
CA LEU A 122 -14.02 -0.10 -1.67
C LEU A 122 -12.83 -0.88 -2.26
N PRO A 123 -12.37 -0.54 -3.47
CA PRO A 123 -11.15 -1.13 -4.01
C PRO A 123 -9.94 -0.78 -3.15
N LEU A 124 -9.28 -1.79 -2.62
CA LEU A 124 -8.04 -1.69 -1.85
C LEU A 124 -6.90 -2.31 -2.65
N ARG A 125 -5.75 -1.67 -2.66
CA ARG A 125 -4.55 -2.14 -3.36
C ARG A 125 -3.37 -2.19 -2.40
N MET A 126 -2.90 -3.37 -2.04
CA MET A 126 -1.55 -3.51 -1.50
C MET A 126 -0.57 -3.36 -2.66
N GLU A 127 0.38 -2.45 -2.53
CA GLU A 127 1.35 -2.10 -3.55
C GLU A 127 2.76 -2.45 -3.05
N LEU A 128 3.35 -3.50 -3.62
CA LEU A 128 4.78 -3.76 -3.45
C LEU A 128 5.55 -3.05 -4.55
N CYS A 129 6.35 -2.07 -4.17
CA CYS A 129 7.20 -1.32 -5.08
C CYS A 129 8.62 -1.89 -5.06
N VAL A 130 9.13 -2.24 -6.24
CA VAL A 130 10.46 -2.84 -6.42
C VAL A 130 11.29 -2.04 -7.42
N PRO A 131 12.62 -2.11 -7.41
CA PRO A 131 13.44 -1.46 -8.43
C PRO A 131 13.15 -2.01 -9.82
N SER A 132 13.34 -1.18 -10.84
CA SER A 132 13.47 -1.67 -12.22
C SER A 132 14.72 -2.55 -12.40
N GLN A 133 14.75 -3.35 -13.45
CA GLN A 133 15.82 -4.32 -13.72
C GLN A 133 15.97 -5.35 -12.58
N THR A 134 14.83 -5.81 -12.07
CA THR A 134 14.71 -6.90 -11.09
C THR A 134 13.97 -8.04 -11.78
N THR A 135 14.47 -9.27 -11.67
CA THR A 135 13.76 -10.43 -12.18
C THR A 135 12.62 -10.78 -11.21
N LEU A 136 11.42 -10.92 -11.78
CA LEU A 136 10.25 -11.45 -11.07
C LEU A 136 9.93 -12.82 -11.63
N GLU A 137 9.76 -13.81 -10.75
CA GLU A 137 9.42 -15.17 -11.19
C GLU A 137 8.54 -15.91 -10.17
N ASN A 138 7.74 -16.81 -10.71
CA ASN A 138 7.05 -17.90 -10.01
C ASN A 138 6.82 -19.05 -11.01
N ASP A 139 5.99 -20.04 -10.67
CA ASP A 139 5.70 -21.19 -11.52
C ASP A 139 4.99 -20.83 -12.85
N HIS A 140 4.46 -19.61 -12.97
CA HIS A 140 3.65 -19.19 -14.12
C HIS A 140 4.35 -18.19 -15.04
N PHE A 141 5.34 -17.45 -14.55
CA PHE A 141 6.05 -16.44 -15.34
C PHE A 141 7.47 -16.19 -14.85
N CYS A 142 8.29 -15.68 -15.74
CA CYS A 142 9.59 -15.07 -15.46
C CYS A 142 9.74 -13.81 -16.32
N MET A 143 10.01 -12.67 -15.71
CA MET A 143 10.12 -11.39 -16.40
C MET A 143 11.09 -10.44 -15.70
N GLU A 144 11.62 -9.47 -16.44
CA GLU A 144 12.36 -8.35 -15.89
C GLU A 144 11.45 -7.13 -15.69
N THR A 145 11.58 -6.47 -14.56
CA THR A 145 10.80 -5.27 -14.23
C THR A 145 11.25 -4.07 -15.05
N VAL A 146 10.28 -3.30 -15.53
CA VAL A 146 10.49 -2.07 -16.30
C VAL A 146 9.92 -0.88 -15.50
N ALA A 147 10.67 0.20 -15.42
CA ALA A 147 10.26 1.42 -14.73
C ALA A 147 8.89 1.93 -15.20
N GLY A 148 8.06 2.35 -14.27
CA GLY A 148 6.71 2.87 -14.51
C GLY A 148 5.69 1.82 -14.96
N LYS A 149 6.04 0.53 -14.96
CA LYS A 149 5.12 -0.57 -15.27
C LYS A 149 4.65 -1.27 -14.00
N SER A 150 3.62 -2.12 -14.16
CA SER A 150 2.99 -2.80 -13.04
C SER A 150 2.29 -4.09 -13.47
N MET A 151 2.05 -4.95 -12.49
CA MET A 151 1.22 -6.15 -12.64
C MET A 151 0.27 -6.31 -11.45
N VAL A 152 -0.73 -7.16 -11.59
CA VAL A 152 -1.50 -7.71 -10.48
C VAL A 152 -1.02 -9.12 -10.23
N LEU A 153 -0.63 -9.42 -8.99
CA LEU A 153 -0.32 -10.77 -8.53
C LEU A 153 -1.62 -11.40 -7.99
N SER A 154 -2.05 -12.52 -8.59
CA SER A 154 -3.39 -13.06 -8.33
C SER A 154 -3.51 -13.72 -6.93
N ASP A 155 -2.84 -14.81 -6.69
CA ASP A 155 -3.02 -15.60 -5.46
C ASP A 155 -1.76 -16.37 -5.05
N ASP A 156 -0.69 -16.24 -5.81
CA ASP A 156 0.56 -16.95 -5.65
C ASP A 156 1.63 -16.05 -5.01
N TYR A 157 2.81 -16.63 -4.76
CA TYR A 157 4.00 -15.90 -4.34
C TYR A 157 4.81 -15.49 -5.57
N VAL A 158 5.61 -14.46 -5.43
CA VAL A 158 6.58 -14.02 -6.44
C VAL A 158 7.95 -13.88 -5.79
N THR A 159 8.97 -14.37 -6.47
CA THR A 159 10.38 -14.17 -6.11
C THR A 159 10.94 -13.01 -6.92
N MET A 160 11.54 -12.06 -6.23
CA MET A 160 12.24 -10.90 -6.79
C MET A 160 13.73 -11.13 -6.65
N THR A 161 14.47 -11.11 -7.77
CA THR A 161 15.92 -11.36 -7.77
C THR A 161 16.66 -10.22 -8.42
N LYS A 162 17.69 -9.73 -7.77
CA LYS A 162 18.67 -8.79 -8.34
C LYS A 162 20.09 -9.19 -7.93
N GLY A 163 20.90 -9.55 -8.91
CA GLY A 163 22.20 -10.15 -8.65
C GLY A 163 22.08 -11.50 -7.94
N LEU A 164 22.68 -11.61 -6.79
CA LEU A 164 22.65 -12.83 -5.95
C LEU A 164 21.60 -12.78 -4.83
N THR A 165 20.77 -11.75 -4.80
CA THR A 165 19.82 -11.50 -3.72
C THR A 165 18.42 -11.76 -4.19
N SER A 166 17.65 -12.54 -3.41
CA SER A 166 16.26 -12.84 -3.69
C SER A 166 15.38 -12.56 -2.47
N ILE A 167 14.20 -12.00 -2.76
CA ILE A 167 13.12 -11.74 -1.78
C ILE A 167 11.85 -12.42 -2.32
N GLU A 168 11.12 -13.12 -1.47
CA GLU A 168 9.80 -13.67 -1.78
C GLU A 168 8.71 -12.80 -1.15
N PHE A 169 7.66 -12.55 -1.92
CA PHE A 169 6.47 -11.81 -1.49
C PHE A 169 5.18 -12.53 -1.87
N GLY A 170 4.21 -12.48 -1.02
CA GLY A 170 2.86 -12.98 -1.26
C GLY A 170 2.12 -13.37 0.03
N PRO A 171 1.00 -14.07 -0.13
CA PRO A 171 0.33 -14.41 -1.37
C PRO A 171 -0.30 -13.18 -2.05
N GLY A 172 -0.45 -13.23 -3.36
CA GLY A 172 -1.18 -12.23 -4.12
C GLY A 172 -2.68 -12.20 -3.82
N ALA A 173 -3.38 -11.25 -4.43
CA ALA A 173 -4.83 -11.15 -4.42
C ALA A 173 -5.32 -10.43 -5.67
N CYS A 174 -6.39 -10.92 -6.28
CA CYS A 174 -6.97 -10.34 -7.49
C CYS A 174 -8.51 -10.40 -7.45
N GLU A 175 -9.10 -9.64 -6.53
CA GLU A 175 -10.56 -9.47 -6.49
C GLU A 175 -11.05 -8.44 -7.51
N HIS A 176 -10.13 -7.58 -7.98
CA HIS A 176 -10.33 -6.63 -9.08
C HIS A 176 -9.01 -6.36 -9.82
N HIS A 177 -9.10 -5.76 -11.02
CA HIS A 177 -7.93 -5.53 -11.88
C HIS A 177 -7.45 -4.07 -11.93
N PHE A 178 -7.91 -3.23 -11.05
CA PHE A 178 -7.51 -1.83 -11.02
C PHE A 178 -6.03 -1.68 -10.62
N LYS A 179 -5.24 -1.07 -11.50
CA LYS A 179 -3.81 -0.79 -11.35
C LYS A 179 -3.46 0.67 -11.50
N GLY A 180 -4.47 1.52 -11.52
CA GLY A 180 -4.26 2.95 -11.67
C GLY A 180 -4.00 3.65 -10.35
N HIS A 181 -3.72 4.93 -10.48
CA HIS A 181 -3.65 5.86 -9.37
C HIS A 181 -4.78 6.88 -9.49
N TYR A 182 -5.38 7.23 -8.38
CA TYR A 182 -6.26 8.38 -8.33
C TYR A 182 -5.43 9.67 -8.31
N SER A 183 -6.04 10.78 -8.70
CA SER A 183 -5.37 12.08 -8.65
C SER A 183 -4.82 12.37 -7.25
N GLY A 184 -3.52 12.63 -7.15
CA GLY A 184 -2.81 12.90 -5.90
C GLY A 184 -2.22 11.68 -5.20
N GLU A 185 -2.36 10.47 -5.74
CA GLU A 185 -1.58 9.32 -5.28
C GLU A 185 -0.13 9.42 -5.76
N GLU A 186 0.79 8.95 -4.93
CA GLU A 186 2.21 8.85 -5.30
C GLU A 186 2.43 7.69 -6.26
N VAL A 187 3.05 7.97 -7.39
CA VAL A 187 3.40 6.99 -8.43
C VAL A 187 4.83 6.52 -8.26
N ASN A 188 5.07 5.22 -8.38
CA ASN A 188 6.42 4.64 -8.42
C ASN A 188 6.99 4.71 -9.85
N ALA A 189 7.36 5.92 -10.29
CA ALA A 189 7.78 6.19 -11.67
C ALA A 189 9.10 5.50 -12.06
N ASP A 190 10.03 5.40 -11.12
CA ASP A 190 11.38 4.87 -11.35
C ASP A 190 11.49 3.35 -11.09
N GLY A 191 10.46 2.75 -10.53
CA GLY A 191 10.40 1.34 -10.20
C GLY A 191 9.24 0.63 -10.85
N TYR A 192 8.95 -0.57 -10.36
CA TYR A 192 7.87 -1.44 -10.80
C TYR A 192 6.92 -1.71 -9.63
N THR A 193 5.62 -1.77 -9.88
CA THR A 193 4.62 -2.00 -8.82
C THR A 193 3.90 -3.32 -9.02
N ILE A 194 3.89 -4.13 -7.96
CA ILE A 194 3.11 -5.37 -7.88
C ILE A 194 1.90 -5.07 -7.00
N TYR A 195 0.69 -5.19 -7.58
CA TYR A 195 -0.58 -4.98 -6.89
C TYR A 195 -1.15 -6.30 -6.37
N CYS A 196 -1.62 -6.29 -5.12
CA CYS A 196 -2.53 -7.29 -4.58
C CYS A 196 -3.86 -6.60 -4.28
N ASN A 197 -4.87 -6.93 -5.05
CA ASN A 197 -6.14 -6.18 -5.12
C ASN A 197 -7.25 -6.88 -4.36
N THR A 198 -7.82 -6.18 -3.38
CA THR A 198 -8.94 -6.65 -2.57
C THR A 198 -10.04 -5.61 -2.48
N TYR A 199 -11.16 -5.96 -1.86
CA TYR A 199 -12.21 -5.03 -1.47
C TYR A 199 -12.31 -4.94 0.06
N THR A 200 -12.68 -3.76 0.55
CA THR A 200 -13.03 -3.59 1.97
C THR A 200 -14.40 -4.23 2.29
N PRO A 201 -14.67 -4.68 3.53
CA PRO A 201 -13.67 -4.92 4.56
C PRO A 201 -12.76 -6.10 4.18
N THR A 202 -11.50 -6.04 4.55
CA THR A 202 -10.56 -7.14 4.27
C THR A 202 -9.71 -7.45 5.49
N LYS A 203 -9.31 -8.72 5.59
CA LYS A 203 -8.30 -9.17 6.54
C LYS A 203 -7.36 -10.11 5.79
N ARG A 204 -6.14 -9.63 5.56
CA ARG A 204 -5.14 -10.34 4.77
C ARG A 204 -3.77 -10.33 5.45
N VAL A 205 -3.02 -11.41 5.22
CA VAL A 205 -1.66 -11.57 5.70
C VAL A 205 -0.75 -11.77 4.49
N TYR A 206 0.28 -10.94 4.40
CA TYR A 206 1.35 -11.04 3.41
C TYR A 206 2.67 -11.35 4.12
N THR A 207 3.63 -11.91 3.39
CA THR A 207 5.00 -12.07 3.88
C THR A 207 6.01 -11.47 2.90
N LEU A 208 7.07 -10.89 3.46
CA LEU A 208 8.30 -10.52 2.77
C LEU A 208 9.43 -11.32 3.39
N LYS A 209 10.05 -12.23 2.64
CA LYS A 209 11.07 -13.14 3.16
C LYS A 209 12.32 -13.14 2.31
N VAL A 210 13.46 -13.25 2.98
CA VAL A 210 14.73 -13.57 2.31
C VAL A 210 14.63 -14.97 1.73
N LYS A 211 14.90 -15.11 0.42
CA LYS A 211 14.99 -16.42 -0.23
C LYS A 211 16.46 -16.78 -0.39
N GLN A 212 16.81 -17.96 0.13
CA GLN A 212 18.16 -18.52 0.02
C GLN A 212 18.32 -19.27 -1.30
#